data_83c44a176ee0a86019034ef115ea4e15
#
_entry.id   83c44a176ee0a86019034ef115ea4e15
#
_cell.length_a   1.000
_cell.length_b   1.000
_cell.length_c   1.000
_cell.angle_alpha   90.00
_cell.angle_beta   90.00
_cell.angle_gamma   90.00
#
_symmetry.space_group_name_H-M   'P 1'
#
loop_
_entity.id
_entity.type
_entity.pdbx_description
1 polymer ?
#
loop_
_entity_poly.entity_id
_entity_poly.type
_entity_poly.pdbx_seq_one_letter_code
_entity_poly.pdbx_strand_id
1 'polypeptide(L)'
;MWFQLSSLRSILNVSTALRQAVVRTPWYAKRKSYKVLFWREITPLAIPIFLENTCVLLMGVLSTFLVSWLGKEAMAGVGLADSFNMVIMAFFAAIDLGTTVVVAFSLGKRDRRRARAAARQSLVIMTLFAVVLAVVIHYFGSEIINIVAGEATPEVKGLALTYLELTVLSYPAAAIALIGSGALRGAGNTKIPLMINGGMNILNIIISSILIYGAFSWQGLGFAGAGLGLTISRYIGAVAIIWVLMIGFNPALRIPLKSYLKPLNFGIIWEVMGIGIPASIESVLFNGGKLLTQMFVAGMGTNVIADNFIAFSVAALINLPGNALGSASTIITGKRLGTGQIGQAERQLRHVFWMSTIVLTAIAWGTAPFAGLFASFYTQEQDVKEVVKVLLWLNAAFMPIWAAAWVLPSGFKGARDVRFAMWVSMLGMWGCRVVAGYTLGIVLGMGVVGVWLGMFLDWAVRGALFYWRLVSGRWLWRYPRVKRE
;
A
#
# COMPACT_ATOMS: atom_id res chain seq x y z
N MET A 1 53.62 29.69 33.24
CA MET A 1 52.34 29.95 32.52
C MET A 1 52.42 29.81 31.01
N TRP A 2 53.58 29.87 30.36
CA TRP A 2 53.73 29.69 28.91
C TRP A 2 53.86 28.23 28.44
N PHE A 3 54.27 27.28 29.29
CA PHE A 3 54.42 25.88 28.99
C PHE A 3 53.10 25.08 28.97
N GLN A 4 52.05 25.58 29.64
CA GLN A 4 50.73 24.93 29.64
C GLN A 4 49.87 25.26 28.40
N LEU A 5 50.12 26.38 27.74
CA LEU A 5 49.38 26.75 26.54
C LEU A 5 49.86 26.01 25.25
N SER A 6 51.11 25.57 25.23
CA SER A 6 51.65 24.80 24.07
C SER A 6 51.13 23.33 24.10
N SER A 7 50.97 22.74 25.26
CA SER A 7 50.42 21.40 25.41
C SER A 7 48.93 21.32 25.08
N LEU A 8 48.14 22.33 25.43
CA LEU A 8 46.72 22.41 25.04
C LEU A 8 46.52 22.63 23.53
N ARG A 9 47.39 23.41 22.87
CA ARG A 9 47.36 23.56 21.41
C ARG A 9 47.74 22.28 20.68
N SER A 10 48.70 21.50 21.19
CA SER A 10 49.07 20.22 20.61
C SER A 10 47.94 19.18 20.75
N ILE A 11 47.25 19.13 21.89
CA ILE A 11 46.09 18.25 22.10
C ILE A 11 44.92 18.64 21.19
N LEU A 12 44.63 19.91 21.02
CA LEU A 12 43.60 20.42 20.11
C LEU A 12 43.94 20.13 18.64
N ASN A 13 45.21 20.26 18.26
CA ASN A 13 45.65 19.93 16.88
C ASN A 13 45.62 18.42 16.62
N VAL A 14 45.94 17.55 17.58
CA VAL A 14 45.80 16.09 17.46
C VAL A 14 44.32 15.70 17.37
N SER A 15 43.46 16.36 18.17
CA SER A 15 41.99 16.07 18.10
C SER A 15 41.37 16.51 16.74
N THR A 16 41.83 17.63 16.20
CA THR A 16 41.40 18.10 14.85
C THR A 16 41.96 17.22 13.72
N ALA A 17 43.21 16.79 13.82
CA ALA A 17 43.82 15.86 12.87
C ALA A 17 43.15 14.49 12.90
N LEU A 18 42.84 13.94 14.10
CA LEU A 18 42.08 12.69 14.26
C LEU A 18 40.65 12.84 13.70
N ARG A 19 39.96 13.97 13.97
CA ARG A 19 38.65 14.21 13.36
C ARG A 19 38.73 14.27 11.84
N GLN A 20 39.75 14.94 11.27
CA GLN A 20 39.95 15.00 9.82
C GLN A 20 40.32 13.64 9.22
N ALA A 21 41.14 12.83 9.92
CA ALA A 21 41.49 11.48 9.48
C ALA A 21 40.26 10.56 9.50
N VAL A 22 39.43 10.61 10.55
CA VAL A 22 38.16 9.85 10.63
C VAL A 22 37.19 10.29 9.56
N VAL A 23 37.08 11.60 9.27
CA VAL A 23 36.20 12.13 8.21
C VAL A 23 36.65 11.71 6.80
N ARG A 24 37.95 11.45 6.60
CA ARG A 24 38.53 10.97 5.34
C ARG A 24 38.45 9.47 5.14
N THR A 25 38.05 8.69 6.16
CA THR A 25 37.90 7.24 6.00
C THR A 25 36.76 6.89 5.07
N PRO A 26 36.93 5.88 4.17
CA PRO A 26 35.84 5.41 3.29
C PRO A 26 34.60 5.02 4.06
N TRP A 27 34.75 4.54 5.30
CA TRP A 27 33.67 4.17 6.19
C TRP A 27 32.83 5.38 6.66
N TYR A 28 33.47 6.51 7.00
CA TYR A 28 32.77 7.73 7.45
C TYR A 28 32.03 8.39 6.26
N ALA A 29 32.66 8.45 5.08
CA ALA A 29 32.02 8.93 3.86
C ALA A 29 30.79 8.08 3.50
N LYS A 30 30.90 6.76 3.65
CA LYS A 30 29.82 5.81 3.43
C LYS A 30 28.70 6.03 4.45
N ARG A 31 29.00 6.16 5.75
CA ARG A 31 28.03 6.44 6.82
C ARG A 31 27.32 7.78 6.64
N LYS A 32 28.04 8.82 6.20
CA LYS A 32 27.45 10.13 5.89
C LYS A 32 26.48 10.03 4.71
N SER A 33 26.84 9.30 3.65
CA SER A 33 25.97 9.04 2.51
C SER A 33 24.68 8.31 2.92
N TYR A 34 24.75 7.32 3.82
CA TYR A 34 23.58 6.61 4.33
C TYR A 34 22.65 7.52 5.14
N LYS A 35 23.20 8.35 6.03
CA LYS A 35 22.40 9.30 6.81
C LYS A 35 21.67 10.31 5.91
N VAL A 36 22.35 10.84 4.90
CA VAL A 36 21.73 11.76 3.93
C VAL A 36 20.63 11.09 3.14
N LEU A 37 20.85 9.87 2.65
CA LEU A 37 19.84 9.10 1.95
C LEU A 37 18.60 8.86 2.83
N PHE A 38 18.82 8.39 4.04
CA PHE A 38 17.74 8.07 4.98
C PHE A 38 16.90 9.32 5.30
N TRP A 39 17.53 10.36 5.85
CA TRP A 39 16.80 11.52 6.36
C TRP A 39 16.32 12.49 5.28
N ARG A 40 16.98 12.57 4.14
CA ARG A 40 16.64 13.54 3.09
C ARG A 40 15.83 12.97 1.94
N GLU A 41 15.92 11.70 1.67
CA GLU A 41 15.24 11.09 0.52
C GLU A 41 14.16 10.08 0.92
N ILE A 42 14.45 9.13 1.83
CA ILE A 42 13.51 8.05 2.18
C ILE A 42 12.47 8.54 3.19
N THR A 43 12.91 9.08 4.32
CA THR A 43 12.02 9.47 5.42
C THR A 43 10.93 10.48 5.03
N PRO A 44 11.23 11.55 4.25
CA PRO A 44 10.20 12.49 3.81
C PRO A 44 9.13 11.89 2.91
N LEU A 45 9.41 10.77 2.25
CA LEU A 45 8.44 10.02 1.44
C LEU A 45 7.73 8.97 2.28
N ALA A 46 8.47 8.17 3.05
CA ALA A 46 7.95 7.02 3.76
C ALA A 46 7.05 7.40 4.95
N ILE A 47 7.41 8.42 5.75
CA ILE A 47 6.60 8.81 6.91
C ILE A 47 5.18 9.27 6.52
N PRO A 48 4.98 10.18 5.55
CA PRO A 48 3.63 10.55 5.16
C PRO A 48 2.83 9.36 4.60
N ILE A 49 3.45 8.48 3.81
CA ILE A 49 2.79 7.28 3.29
C ILE A 49 2.43 6.31 4.43
N PHE A 50 3.30 6.15 5.42
CA PHE A 50 3.01 5.35 6.60
C PHE A 50 1.80 5.90 7.37
N LEU A 51 1.78 7.21 7.62
CA LEU A 51 0.65 7.86 8.29
C LEU A 51 -0.64 7.76 7.47
N GLU A 52 -0.56 7.93 6.14
CA GLU A 52 -1.70 7.75 5.24
C GLU A 52 -2.28 6.33 5.34
N ASN A 53 -1.44 5.30 5.26
CA ASN A 53 -1.86 3.91 5.39
C ASN A 53 -2.44 3.60 6.78
N THR A 54 -1.88 4.19 7.83
CA THR A 54 -2.40 4.06 9.21
C THR A 54 -3.78 4.71 9.33
N CYS A 55 -3.96 5.91 8.78
CA CYS A 55 -5.27 6.56 8.72
C CYS A 55 -6.30 5.72 7.99
N VAL A 56 -5.97 5.16 6.83
CA VAL A 56 -6.86 4.29 6.07
C VAL A 56 -7.29 3.06 6.88
N LEU A 57 -6.34 2.42 7.56
CA LEU A 57 -6.64 1.25 8.40
C LEU A 57 -7.54 1.61 9.58
N LEU A 58 -7.21 2.67 10.32
CA LEU A 58 -8.03 3.12 11.45
C LEU A 58 -9.43 3.53 11.01
N MET A 59 -9.56 4.19 9.86
CA MET A 59 -10.85 4.60 9.31
C MET A 59 -11.71 3.41 8.89
N GLY A 60 -11.10 2.33 8.35
CA GLY A 60 -11.81 1.08 8.09
C GLY A 60 -12.45 0.51 9.35
N VAL A 61 -11.71 0.46 10.46
CA VAL A 61 -12.23 0.02 11.77
C VAL A 61 -13.35 0.91 12.27
N LEU A 62 -13.17 2.23 12.21
CA LEU A 62 -14.19 3.19 12.68
C LEU A 62 -15.45 3.15 11.81
N SER A 63 -15.33 3.01 10.49
CA SER A 63 -16.49 2.87 9.60
C SER A 63 -17.30 1.59 9.90
N THR A 64 -16.60 0.48 10.14
CA THR A 64 -17.25 -0.77 10.55
C THR A 64 -17.96 -0.61 11.90
N PHE A 65 -17.33 0.09 12.85
CA PHE A 65 -17.93 0.39 14.14
C PHE A 65 -19.21 1.23 14.00
N LEU A 66 -19.23 2.27 13.16
CA LEU A 66 -20.43 3.06 12.90
C LEU A 66 -21.59 2.21 12.38
N VAL A 67 -21.32 1.31 11.43
CA VAL A 67 -22.36 0.45 10.86
C VAL A 67 -22.82 -0.64 11.82
N SER A 68 -21.99 -1.09 12.75
CA SER A 68 -22.31 -2.16 13.69
C SER A 68 -23.50 -1.82 14.60
N TRP A 69 -23.75 -0.54 14.88
CA TRP A 69 -24.91 -0.08 15.65
C TRP A 69 -26.24 -0.15 14.90
N LEU A 70 -26.21 -0.33 13.58
CA LEU A 70 -27.40 -0.49 12.73
C LEU A 70 -27.93 -1.94 12.69
N GLY A 71 -27.20 -2.88 13.31
CA GLY A 71 -27.56 -4.28 13.35
C GLY A 71 -26.64 -5.20 12.54
N LYS A 72 -26.81 -6.49 12.73
CA LYS A 72 -25.98 -7.54 12.12
C LYS A 72 -26.18 -7.61 10.60
N GLU A 73 -27.41 -7.44 10.16
CA GLU A 73 -27.83 -7.47 8.75
C GLU A 73 -27.20 -6.31 7.98
N ALA A 74 -27.18 -5.11 8.58
CA ALA A 74 -26.52 -3.93 8.02
C ALA A 74 -25.00 -4.13 7.88
N MET A 75 -24.38 -4.68 8.91
CA MET A 75 -22.93 -4.97 8.88
C MET A 75 -22.60 -6.04 7.83
N ALA A 76 -23.42 -7.08 7.69
CA ALA A 76 -23.25 -8.09 6.65
C ALA A 76 -23.45 -7.52 5.26
N GLY A 77 -24.46 -6.65 5.05
CA GLY A 77 -24.70 -5.97 3.78
C GLY A 77 -23.54 -5.09 3.33
N VAL A 78 -23.00 -4.25 4.24
CA VAL A 78 -21.78 -3.46 3.93
C VAL A 78 -20.59 -4.37 3.62
N GLY A 79 -20.37 -5.43 4.40
CA GLY A 79 -19.25 -6.36 4.18
C GLY A 79 -19.29 -7.03 2.82
N LEU A 80 -20.46 -7.42 2.33
CA LEU A 80 -20.65 -8.00 1.00
C LEU A 80 -20.32 -6.99 -0.11
N ALA A 81 -20.90 -5.80 -0.03
CA ALA A 81 -20.65 -4.75 -1.01
C ALA A 81 -19.18 -4.28 -1.01
N ASP A 82 -18.57 -4.17 0.18
CA ASP A 82 -17.16 -3.78 0.30
C ASP A 82 -16.20 -4.84 -0.21
N SER A 83 -16.55 -6.12 -0.14
CA SER A 83 -15.76 -7.19 -0.76
C SER A 83 -15.65 -6.98 -2.27
N PHE A 84 -16.73 -6.56 -2.92
CA PHE A 84 -16.73 -6.20 -4.34
C PHE A 84 -15.97 -4.88 -4.59
N ASN A 85 -16.26 -3.83 -3.80
CA ASN A 85 -15.59 -2.54 -3.87
C ASN A 85 -14.06 -2.69 -3.76
N MET A 86 -13.57 -3.60 -2.90
CA MET A 86 -12.15 -3.86 -2.70
C MET A 86 -11.44 -4.29 -4.00
N VAL A 87 -12.09 -5.10 -4.84
CA VAL A 87 -11.53 -5.54 -6.13
C VAL A 87 -11.39 -4.34 -7.07
N ILE A 88 -12.42 -3.49 -7.15
CA ILE A 88 -12.40 -2.29 -7.99
C ILE A 88 -11.34 -1.29 -7.52
N MET A 89 -11.25 -1.07 -6.20
CA MET A 89 -10.24 -0.18 -5.63
C MET A 89 -8.81 -0.71 -5.85
N ALA A 90 -8.60 -2.03 -5.79
CA ALA A 90 -7.32 -2.66 -6.09
C ALA A 90 -6.91 -2.43 -7.55
N PHE A 91 -7.86 -2.46 -8.48
CA PHE A 91 -7.62 -2.12 -9.88
C PHE A 91 -7.21 -0.64 -10.04
N PHE A 92 -7.94 0.29 -9.43
CA PHE A 92 -7.58 1.72 -9.47
C PHE A 92 -6.21 1.99 -8.85
N ALA A 93 -5.90 1.35 -7.72
CA ALA A 93 -4.60 1.48 -7.05
C ALA A 93 -3.43 0.97 -7.90
N ALA A 94 -3.65 -0.05 -8.72
CA ALA A 94 -2.63 -0.56 -9.61
C ALA A 94 -2.35 0.40 -10.79
N ILE A 95 -3.37 1.07 -11.31
CA ILE A 95 -3.18 2.12 -12.33
C ILE A 95 -2.55 3.38 -11.71
N ASP A 96 -2.90 3.71 -10.46
CA ASP A 96 -2.21 4.73 -9.66
C ASP A 96 -0.70 4.47 -9.60
N LEU A 97 -0.30 3.22 -9.33
CA LEU A 97 1.11 2.83 -9.37
C LEU A 97 1.76 3.14 -10.73
N GLY A 98 1.08 2.82 -11.85
CA GLY A 98 1.54 3.14 -13.19
C GLY A 98 1.77 4.64 -13.39
N THR A 99 0.80 5.45 -12.96
CA THR A 99 0.90 6.92 -12.99
C THR A 99 2.06 7.42 -12.14
N THR A 100 2.19 6.94 -10.92
CA THR A 100 3.29 7.27 -10.00
C THR A 100 4.66 7.01 -10.62
N VAL A 101 4.86 5.85 -11.24
CA VAL A 101 6.13 5.44 -11.85
C VAL A 101 6.45 6.30 -13.08
N VAL A 102 5.48 6.52 -13.97
CA VAL A 102 5.71 7.31 -15.20
C VAL A 102 5.98 8.77 -14.85
N VAL A 103 5.28 9.35 -13.88
CA VAL A 103 5.53 10.72 -13.40
C VAL A 103 6.91 10.83 -12.75
N ALA A 104 7.26 9.92 -11.83
CA ALA A 104 8.56 9.93 -11.16
C ALA A 104 9.72 9.82 -12.16
N PHE A 105 9.61 8.92 -13.13
CA PHE A 105 10.60 8.74 -14.17
C PHE A 105 10.73 9.98 -15.09
N SER A 106 9.61 10.56 -15.51
CA SER A 106 9.59 11.75 -16.36
C SER A 106 10.22 12.95 -15.66
N LEU A 107 9.92 13.15 -14.38
CA LEU A 107 10.53 14.19 -13.57
C LEU A 107 12.04 13.92 -13.32
N GLY A 108 12.44 12.66 -13.20
CA GLY A 108 13.84 12.26 -13.18
C GLY A 108 14.57 12.73 -14.46
N LYS A 109 13.96 12.56 -15.62
CA LYS A 109 14.43 13.06 -16.91
C LYS A 109 14.35 14.59 -17.05
N ARG A 110 13.86 15.31 -16.05
CA ARG A 110 13.54 16.75 -16.10
C ARG A 110 12.47 17.12 -17.14
N ASP A 111 11.73 16.15 -17.66
CA ASP A 111 10.64 16.36 -18.62
C ASP A 111 9.31 16.60 -17.87
N ARG A 112 9.13 17.86 -17.43
CA ARG A 112 7.91 18.31 -16.76
C ARG A 112 6.67 18.24 -17.67
N ARG A 113 6.86 18.41 -19.01
CA ARG A 113 5.73 18.35 -19.97
C ARG A 113 5.17 16.93 -20.02
N ARG A 114 6.04 15.93 -20.11
CA ARG A 114 5.63 14.52 -20.10
C ARG A 114 5.02 14.11 -18.76
N ALA A 115 5.59 14.54 -17.64
CA ALA A 115 5.04 14.27 -16.32
C ALA A 115 3.60 14.81 -16.16
N ARG A 116 3.36 16.07 -16.58
CA ARG A 116 2.00 16.67 -16.58
C ARG A 116 1.06 15.95 -17.52
N ALA A 117 1.53 15.57 -18.71
CA ALA A 117 0.73 14.83 -19.68
C ALA A 117 0.34 13.45 -19.14
N ALA A 118 1.26 12.72 -18.51
CA ALA A 118 0.98 11.42 -17.88
C ALA A 118 -0.06 11.55 -16.78
N ALA A 119 0.13 12.48 -15.81
CA ALA A 119 -0.84 12.71 -14.75
C ALA A 119 -2.22 13.07 -15.27
N ARG A 120 -2.30 14.04 -16.20
CA ARG A 120 -3.55 14.47 -16.82
C ARG A 120 -4.29 13.34 -17.53
N GLN A 121 -3.58 12.60 -18.38
CA GLN A 121 -4.19 11.55 -19.22
C GLN A 121 -4.63 10.36 -18.37
N SER A 122 -3.85 9.99 -17.35
CA SER A 122 -4.28 8.98 -16.38
C SER A 122 -5.55 9.40 -15.65
N LEU A 123 -5.62 10.67 -15.19
CA LEU A 123 -6.84 11.21 -14.56
C LEU A 123 -8.04 11.11 -15.49
N VAL A 124 -7.93 11.60 -16.72
CA VAL A 124 -9.06 11.61 -17.69
C VAL A 124 -9.52 10.19 -18.01
N ILE A 125 -8.59 9.31 -18.40
CA ILE A 125 -8.92 7.93 -18.79
C ILE A 125 -9.52 7.14 -17.62
N MET A 126 -8.94 7.27 -16.44
CA MET A 126 -9.43 6.51 -15.28
C MET A 126 -10.75 7.03 -14.76
N THR A 127 -10.97 8.35 -14.83
CA THR A 127 -12.29 8.92 -14.50
C THR A 127 -13.35 8.44 -15.49
N LEU A 128 -13.04 8.47 -16.81
CA LEU A 128 -13.95 7.98 -17.83
C LEU A 128 -14.25 6.48 -17.64
N PHE A 129 -13.22 5.67 -17.41
CA PHE A 129 -13.37 4.25 -17.12
C PHE A 129 -14.22 4.03 -15.86
N ALA A 130 -13.99 4.81 -14.79
CA ALA A 130 -14.76 4.72 -13.55
C ALA A 130 -16.24 5.10 -13.76
N VAL A 131 -16.52 6.10 -14.62
CA VAL A 131 -17.91 6.43 -14.99
C VAL A 131 -18.57 5.27 -15.73
N VAL A 132 -17.91 4.73 -16.76
CA VAL A 132 -18.44 3.57 -17.51
C VAL A 132 -18.69 2.38 -16.57
N LEU A 133 -17.73 2.10 -15.70
CA LEU A 133 -17.85 1.02 -14.73
C LEU A 133 -18.99 1.27 -13.74
N ALA A 134 -19.16 2.52 -13.27
CA ALA A 134 -20.27 2.89 -12.39
C ALA A 134 -21.63 2.68 -13.07
N VAL A 135 -21.75 3.05 -14.34
CA VAL A 135 -22.98 2.82 -15.12
C VAL A 135 -23.24 1.32 -15.26
N VAL A 136 -22.24 0.53 -15.64
CA VAL A 136 -22.38 -0.93 -15.77
C VAL A 136 -22.81 -1.58 -14.46
N ILE A 137 -22.17 -1.22 -13.36
CA ILE A 137 -22.50 -1.80 -12.05
C ILE A 137 -23.88 -1.32 -11.56
N HIS A 138 -24.28 -0.10 -11.88
CA HIS A 138 -25.63 0.37 -11.54
C HIS A 138 -26.72 -0.47 -12.23
N TYR A 139 -26.53 -0.84 -13.50
CA TYR A 139 -27.49 -1.70 -14.22
C TYR A 139 -27.45 -3.17 -13.83
N PHE A 140 -26.26 -3.69 -13.51
CA PHE A 140 -26.05 -5.12 -13.18
C PHE A 140 -25.79 -5.36 -11.67
N GLY A 141 -26.07 -4.37 -10.81
CA GLY A 141 -25.78 -4.45 -9.38
C GLY A 141 -26.52 -5.58 -8.65
N SER A 142 -27.77 -5.82 -9.04
CA SER A 142 -28.59 -6.90 -8.52
C SER A 142 -27.99 -8.27 -8.81
N GLU A 143 -27.57 -8.52 -10.05
CA GLU A 143 -26.92 -9.75 -10.50
C GLU A 143 -25.57 -9.96 -9.79
N ILE A 144 -24.78 -8.88 -9.69
CA ILE A 144 -23.49 -8.91 -9.00
C ILE A 144 -23.67 -9.27 -7.53
N ILE A 145 -24.62 -8.64 -6.83
CA ILE A 145 -24.89 -8.96 -5.42
C ILE A 145 -25.40 -10.40 -5.28
N ASN A 146 -26.25 -10.88 -6.16
CA ASN A 146 -26.73 -12.27 -6.12
C ASN A 146 -25.60 -13.28 -6.27
N ILE A 147 -24.63 -13.01 -7.12
CA ILE A 147 -23.45 -13.87 -7.30
C ILE A 147 -22.53 -13.81 -6.05
N VAL A 148 -22.28 -12.62 -5.53
CA VAL A 148 -21.35 -12.41 -4.40
C VAL A 148 -21.97 -12.87 -3.08
N ALA A 149 -23.25 -12.63 -2.89
CA ALA A 149 -23.95 -12.94 -1.65
C ALA A 149 -24.33 -14.40 -1.48
N GLY A 150 -24.33 -15.22 -2.55
CA GLY A 150 -24.67 -16.64 -2.47
C GLY A 150 -26.02 -16.88 -1.76
N GLU A 151 -25.97 -17.62 -0.65
CA GLU A 151 -27.16 -18.00 0.17
C GLU A 151 -27.54 -16.96 1.24
N ALA A 152 -27.00 -15.74 1.19
CA ALA A 152 -27.39 -14.70 2.14
C ALA A 152 -28.89 -14.38 2.09
N THR A 153 -29.45 -13.93 3.22
CA THR A 153 -30.87 -13.59 3.33
C THR A 153 -31.26 -12.46 2.36
N PRO A 154 -32.51 -12.41 1.88
CA PRO A 154 -32.98 -11.34 1.00
C PRO A 154 -32.79 -9.94 1.58
N GLU A 155 -32.91 -9.79 2.90
CA GLU A 155 -32.69 -8.53 3.62
C GLU A 155 -31.23 -8.07 3.50
N VAL A 156 -30.27 -8.95 3.74
CA VAL A 156 -28.84 -8.65 3.60
C VAL A 156 -28.48 -8.31 2.15
N LYS A 157 -29.06 -9.02 1.17
CA LYS A 157 -28.89 -8.71 -0.26
C LYS A 157 -29.44 -7.34 -0.61
N GLY A 158 -30.60 -6.96 -0.10
CA GLY A 158 -31.22 -5.65 -0.30
C GLY A 158 -30.35 -4.51 0.28
N LEU A 159 -29.83 -4.70 1.50
CA LEU A 159 -28.93 -3.74 2.12
C LEU A 159 -27.59 -3.64 1.36
N ALA A 160 -27.03 -4.78 0.94
CA ALA A 160 -25.81 -4.78 0.13
C ALA A 160 -25.98 -4.06 -1.21
N LEU A 161 -27.12 -4.25 -1.89
CA LEU A 161 -27.45 -3.55 -3.13
C LEU A 161 -27.56 -2.04 -2.91
N THR A 162 -28.32 -1.62 -1.89
CA THR A 162 -28.47 -0.20 -1.53
C THR A 162 -27.12 0.47 -1.28
N TYR A 163 -26.26 -0.18 -0.50
CA TYR A 163 -24.92 0.34 -0.22
C TYR A 163 -24.03 0.37 -1.48
N LEU A 164 -24.09 -0.67 -2.32
CA LEU A 164 -23.35 -0.73 -3.58
C LEU A 164 -23.80 0.39 -4.52
N GLU A 165 -25.09 0.60 -4.74
CA GLU A 165 -25.62 1.66 -5.59
C GLU A 165 -25.11 3.04 -5.18
N LEU A 166 -25.11 3.33 -3.87
CA LEU A 166 -24.62 4.60 -3.34
C LEU A 166 -23.11 4.75 -3.46
N THR A 167 -22.35 3.67 -3.22
CA THR A 167 -20.88 3.74 -3.28
C THR A 167 -20.33 3.73 -4.69
N VAL A 168 -21.01 3.10 -5.64
CA VAL A 168 -20.66 3.11 -7.08
C VAL A 168 -20.64 4.52 -7.65
N LEU A 169 -21.56 5.40 -7.22
CA LEU A 169 -21.56 6.81 -7.59
C LEU A 169 -20.25 7.52 -7.23
N SER A 170 -19.54 7.03 -6.23
CA SER A 170 -18.26 7.61 -5.82
C SER A 170 -17.04 7.15 -6.64
N TYR A 171 -17.17 6.18 -7.55
CA TYR A 171 -16.03 5.63 -8.28
C TYR A 171 -15.28 6.66 -9.12
N PRO A 172 -15.93 7.58 -9.85
CA PRO A 172 -15.23 8.64 -10.56
C PRO A 172 -14.40 9.52 -9.61
N ALA A 173 -14.96 9.86 -8.46
CA ALA A 173 -14.29 10.65 -7.44
C ALA A 173 -13.10 9.86 -6.81
N ALA A 174 -13.28 8.58 -6.52
CA ALA A 174 -12.22 7.70 -6.02
C ALA A 174 -11.08 7.56 -7.03
N ALA A 175 -11.38 7.40 -8.32
CA ALA A 175 -10.38 7.36 -9.37
C ALA A 175 -9.57 8.66 -9.43
N ILE A 176 -10.22 9.83 -9.38
CA ILE A 176 -9.55 11.13 -9.33
C ILE A 176 -8.65 11.24 -8.10
N ALA A 177 -9.15 10.90 -6.93
CA ALA A 177 -8.42 10.99 -5.68
C ALA A 177 -7.17 10.07 -5.67
N LEU A 178 -7.31 8.82 -6.11
CA LEU A 178 -6.22 7.85 -6.18
C LEU A 178 -5.17 8.26 -7.21
N ILE A 179 -5.57 8.46 -8.46
CA ILE A 179 -4.64 8.79 -9.56
C ILE A 179 -3.95 10.13 -9.35
N GLY A 180 -4.67 11.13 -8.83
CA GLY A 180 -4.09 12.42 -8.49
C GLY A 180 -3.10 12.35 -7.33
N SER A 181 -3.41 11.55 -6.31
CA SER A 181 -2.49 11.25 -5.20
C SER A 181 -1.23 10.54 -5.70
N GLY A 182 -1.35 9.57 -6.60
CA GLY A 182 -0.22 8.90 -7.22
C GLY A 182 0.65 9.81 -8.06
N ALA A 183 0.05 10.70 -8.83
CA ALA A 183 0.80 11.71 -9.57
C ALA A 183 1.61 12.62 -8.63
N LEU A 184 1.02 13.07 -7.52
CA LEU A 184 1.70 13.86 -6.49
C LEU A 184 2.82 13.06 -5.80
N ARG A 185 2.56 11.79 -5.44
CA ARG A 185 3.59 10.88 -4.90
C ARG A 185 4.73 10.67 -5.87
N GLY A 186 4.43 10.44 -7.15
CA GLY A 186 5.43 10.35 -8.22
C GLY A 186 6.28 11.61 -8.37
N ALA A 187 5.72 12.78 -8.08
CA ALA A 187 6.46 14.04 -8.03
C ALA A 187 7.28 14.23 -6.73
N GLY A 188 7.25 13.28 -5.83
CA GLY A 188 7.96 13.33 -4.54
C GLY A 188 7.22 14.11 -3.47
N ASN A 189 5.96 14.48 -3.69
CA ASN A 189 5.12 15.13 -2.68
C ASN A 189 4.14 14.11 -2.10
N THR A 190 4.45 13.57 -0.94
CA THR A 190 3.62 12.60 -0.20
C THR A 190 2.80 13.24 0.92
N LYS A 191 3.11 14.49 1.27
CA LYS A 191 2.40 15.22 2.34
C LYS A 191 0.99 15.64 1.90
N ILE A 192 0.85 16.14 0.67
CA ILE A 192 -0.45 16.57 0.14
C ILE A 192 -1.42 15.39 0.02
N PRO A 193 -1.06 14.24 -0.57
CA PRO A 193 -1.90 13.04 -0.52
C PRO A 193 -2.32 12.63 0.90
N LEU A 194 -1.39 12.62 1.86
CA LEU A 194 -1.72 12.35 3.26
C LEU A 194 -2.78 13.32 3.80
N MET A 195 -2.61 14.63 3.58
CA MET A 195 -3.55 15.63 4.10
C MET A 195 -4.93 15.49 3.46
N ILE A 196 -5.01 15.24 2.15
CA ILE A 196 -6.28 15.13 1.44
C ILE A 196 -6.95 13.80 1.76
N ASN A 197 -6.23 12.67 1.66
CA ASN A 197 -6.81 11.36 1.92
C ASN A 197 -7.13 11.16 3.41
N GLY A 198 -6.26 11.65 4.31
CA GLY A 198 -6.53 11.66 5.75
C GLY A 198 -7.74 12.54 6.09
N GLY A 199 -7.79 13.75 5.54
CA GLY A 199 -8.93 14.67 5.70
C GLY A 199 -10.23 14.08 5.12
N MET A 200 -10.18 13.48 3.95
CA MET A 200 -11.31 12.77 3.32
C MET A 200 -11.85 11.65 4.22
N ASN A 201 -10.97 10.86 4.83
CA ASN A 201 -11.36 9.78 5.73
C ASN A 201 -12.00 10.32 7.03
N ILE A 202 -11.44 11.38 7.61
CA ILE A 202 -12.03 12.04 8.80
C ILE A 202 -13.41 12.60 8.43
N LEU A 203 -13.54 13.30 7.31
CA LEU A 203 -14.82 13.80 6.82
C LEU A 203 -15.82 12.68 6.56
N ASN A 204 -15.37 11.53 6.04
CA ASN A 204 -16.24 10.37 5.86
C ASN A 204 -16.88 9.94 7.19
N ILE A 205 -16.11 9.83 8.27
CA ILE A 205 -16.67 9.44 9.56
C ILE A 205 -17.67 10.48 10.06
N ILE A 206 -17.31 11.77 10.00
CA ILE A 206 -18.18 12.84 10.47
C ILE A 206 -19.50 12.88 9.68
N ILE A 207 -19.40 12.89 8.34
CA ILE A 207 -20.55 12.96 7.44
C ILE A 207 -21.40 11.69 7.57
N SER A 208 -20.78 10.51 7.58
CA SER A 208 -21.50 9.24 7.77
C SER A 208 -22.21 9.18 9.12
N SER A 209 -21.58 9.62 10.21
CA SER A 209 -22.22 9.67 11.53
C SER A 209 -23.45 10.56 11.53
N ILE A 210 -23.35 11.76 10.93
CA ILE A 210 -24.47 12.70 10.82
C ILE A 210 -25.58 12.11 9.93
N LEU A 211 -25.21 11.53 8.79
CA LEU A 211 -26.19 10.96 7.86
C LEU A 211 -26.85 9.67 8.38
N ILE A 212 -26.16 8.87 9.18
CA ILE A 212 -26.70 7.64 9.76
C ILE A 212 -27.65 7.97 10.91
N TYR A 213 -27.15 8.72 11.90
CA TYR A 213 -27.84 8.91 13.18
C TYR A 213 -28.66 10.17 13.26
N GLY A 214 -28.48 11.09 12.30
CA GLY A 214 -29.08 12.41 12.35
C GLY A 214 -28.28 13.39 13.21
N ALA A 215 -28.70 14.65 13.19
CA ALA A 215 -28.17 15.71 14.04
C ALA A 215 -29.25 16.73 14.33
N PHE A 216 -29.26 17.25 15.53
CA PHE A 216 -30.27 18.19 16.00
C PHE A 216 -31.70 17.61 15.89
N SER A 217 -32.58 18.21 15.08
CA SER A 217 -33.98 17.76 14.86
C SER A 217 -34.13 16.76 13.71
N TRP A 218 -33.04 16.44 12.97
CA TRP A 218 -33.10 15.54 11.83
C TRP A 218 -32.79 14.11 12.21
N GLN A 219 -33.66 13.15 11.82
CA GLN A 219 -33.56 11.73 12.22
C GLN A 219 -32.51 10.94 11.45
N GLY A 220 -31.84 11.54 10.46
CA GLY A 220 -30.88 10.83 9.62
C GLY A 220 -31.52 9.93 8.55
N LEU A 221 -30.66 9.30 7.76
CA LEU A 221 -31.04 8.38 6.67
C LEU A 221 -30.81 6.91 7.03
N GLY A 222 -30.40 6.64 8.27
CA GLY A 222 -30.05 5.29 8.67
C GLY A 222 -28.95 4.67 7.82
N PHE A 223 -29.16 3.44 7.36
CA PHE A 223 -28.16 2.66 6.61
C PHE A 223 -27.66 3.36 5.32
N ALA A 224 -28.54 4.03 4.57
CA ALA A 224 -28.15 4.77 3.37
C ALA A 224 -27.14 5.89 3.66
N GLY A 225 -27.16 6.43 4.88
CA GLY A 225 -26.21 7.44 5.34
C GLY A 225 -24.74 6.98 5.27
N ALA A 226 -24.46 5.70 5.46
CA ALA A 226 -23.12 5.15 5.37
C ALA A 226 -22.55 5.25 3.93
N GLY A 227 -23.32 4.82 2.93
CA GLY A 227 -22.94 4.89 1.53
C GLY A 227 -22.83 6.33 1.00
N LEU A 228 -23.80 7.19 1.37
CA LEU A 228 -23.78 8.60 1.00
C LEU A 228 -22.63 9.36 1.63
N GLY A 229 -22.32 9.13 2.91
CA GLY A 229 -21.21 9.76 3.60
C GLY A 229 -19.87 9.45 2.95
N LEU A 230 -19.64 8.19 2.57
CA LEU A 230 -18.48 7.78 1.81
C LEU A 230 -18.41 8.48 0.45
N THR A 231 -19.52 8.54 -0.26
CA THR A 231 -19.61 9.16 -1.59
C THR A 231 -19.32 10.66 -1.54
N ILE A 232 -19.95 11.39 -0.65
CA ILE A 232 -19.72 12.83 -0.48
C ILE A 232 -18.26 13.11 -0.11
N SER A 233 -17.69 12.36 0.81
CA SER A 233 -16.32 12.53 1.24
C SER A 233 -15.31 12.29 0.10
N ARG A 234 -15.55 11.29 -0.76
CA ARG A 234 -14.73 11.04 -1.95
C ARG A 234 -14.80 12.17 -2.96
N TYR A 235 -15.98 12.77 -3.17
CA TYR A 235 -16.11 13.95 -4.04
C TYR A 235 -15.38 15.17 -3.49
N ILE A 236 -15.45 15.41 -2.19
CA ILE A 236 -14.66 16.48 -1.54
C ILE A 236 -13.17 16.24 -1.75
N GLY A 237 -12.69 15.01 -1.55
CA GLY A 237 -11.30 14.64 -1.79
C GLY A 237 -10.88 14.82 -3.25
N ALA A 238 -11.74 14.41 -4.20
CA ALA A 238 -11.50 14.58 -5.63
C ALA A 238 -11.38 16.05 -6.04
N VAL A 239 -12.29 16.89 -5.54
CA VAL A 239 -12.25 18.35 -5.76
C VAL A 239 -10.95 18.94 -5.19
N ALA A 240 -10.55 18.54 -3.98
CA ALA A 240 -9.33 19.00 -3.36
C ALA A 240 -8.07 18.60 -4.18
N ILE A 241 -8.01 17.37 -4.70
CA ILE A 241 -6.92 16.92 -5.58
C ILE A 241 -6.86 17.74 -6.88
N ILE A 242 -7.99 17.94 -7.56
CA ILE A 242 -8.04 18.74 -8.79
C ILE A 242 -7.59 20.16 -8.49
N TRP A 243 -8.08 20.75 -7.41
CA TRP A 243 -7.71 22.11 -6.98
C TRP A 243 -6.22 22.27 -6.75
N VAL A 244 -5.59 21.30 -6.03
CA VAL A 244 -4.15 21.27 -5.79
C VAL A 244 -3.34 21.17 -7.09
N LEU A 245 -3.79 20.32 -8.04
CA LEU A 245 -3.14 20.17 -9.34
C LEU A 245 -3.30 21.43 -10.22
N MET A 246 -4.42 22.14 -10.12
CA MET A 246 -4.68 23.39 -10.85
C MET A 246 -3.82 24.55 -10.35
N ILE A 247 -3.80 24.78 -9.02
CA ILE A 247 -3.01 25.87 -8.41
C ILE A 247 -1.53 25.60 -8.58
N GLY A 248 -1.11 24.31 -8.51
CA GLY A 248 0.28 23.94 -8.70
C GLY A 248 1.11 24.10 -7.45
N PHE A 249 0.63 23.65 -6.29
CA PHE A 249 1.46 23.52 -5.09
C PHE A 249 2.77 22.76 -5.34
N ASN A 250 2.79 21.91 -6.37
CA ASN A 250 4.02 21.43 -6.98
C ASN A 250 4.15 22.02 -8.39
N PRO A 251 5.04 23.01 -8.63
CA PRO A 251 5.18 23.64 -9.94
C PRO A 251 5.50 22.67 -11.08
N ALA A 252 6.05 21.49 -10.77
CA ALA A 252 6.32 20.46 -11.76
C ALA A 252 5.06 19.78 -12.30
N LEU A 253 3.95 19.77 -11.52
CA LEU A 253 2.69 19.11 -11.88
C LEU A 253 1.50 20.07 -12.01
N ARG A 254 1.73 21.36 -12.22
CA ARG A 254 0.62 22.29 -12.47
C ARG A 254 -0.12 21.89 -13.74
N ILE A 255 -1.41 21.56 -13.63
CA ILE A 255 -2.29 21.14 -14.72
C ILE A 255 -3.48 22.11 -14.79
N PRO A 256 -3.43 23.15 -15.63
CA PRO A 256 -4.56 24.07 -15.79
C PRO A 256 -5.79 23.35 -16.34
N LEU A 257 -7.00 23.79 -15.95
CA LEU A 257 -8.27 23.16 -16.33
C LEU A 257 -8.40 23.01 -17.86
N LYS A 258 -8.03 24.03 -18.63
CA LYS A 258 -8.00 23.97 -20.10
C LYS A 258 -7.14 22.83 -20.67
N SER A 259 -6.18 22.31 -19.89
CA SER A 259 -5.34 21.19 -20.34
C SER A 259 -6.10 19.88 -20.40
N TYR A 260 -7.15 19.70 -19.62
CA TYR A 260 -7.94 18.45 -19.60
C TYR A 260 -8.66 18.20 -20.93
N LEU A 261 -8.95 19.26 -21.70
CA LEU A 261 -9.58 19.18 -23.03
C LEU A 261 -8.59 18.91 -24.17
N LYS A 262 -7.27 18.88 -23.89
CA LYS A 262 -6.27 18.59 -24.93
C LYS A 262 -6.34 17.12 -25.36
N PRO A 263 -6.02 16.82 -26.65
CA PRO A 263 -6.06 15.46 -27.16
C PRO A 263 -5.20 14.50 -26.34
N LEU A 264 -5.62 13.24 -26.33
CA LEU A 264 -4.96 12.16 -25.62
C LEU A 264 -3.78 11.63 -26.47
N ASN A 265 -2.69 11.33 -25.81
CA ASN A 265 -1.53 10.66 -26.41
C ASN A 265 -1.51 9.21 -25.99
N PHE A 266 -1.92 8.32 -26.87
CA PHE A 266 -2.00 6.89 -26.60
C PHE A 266 -0.66 6.26 -26.21
N GLY A 267 0.47 6.82 -26.64
CA GLY A 267 1.80 6.33 -26.24
C GLY A 267 2.05 6.50 -24.74
N ILE A 268 1.62 7.62 -24.13
CA ILE A 268 1.74 7.83 -22.69
C ILE A 268 0.74 6.93 -21.93
N ILE A 269 -0.47 6.79 -22.47
CA ILE A 269 -1.50 5.91 -21.87
C ILE A 269 -1.00 4.46 -21.85
N TRP A 270 -0.47 3.96 -22.98
CA TRP A 270 0.11 2.62 -23.04
C TRP A 270 1.28 2.43 -22.09
N GLU A 271 2.09 3.45 -21.86
CA GLU A 271 3.19 3.41 -20.90
C GLU A 271 2.68 3.23 -19.46
N VAL A 272 1.62 3.97 -19.07
CA VAL A 272 0.98 3.85 -17.76
C VAL A 272 0.28 2.49 -17.64
N MET A 273 -0.50 2.10 -18.64
CA MET A 273 -1.23 0.82 -18.66
C MET A 273 -0.27 -0.38 -18.68
N GLY A 274 0.86 -0.28 -19.35
CA GLY A 274 1.89 -1.31 -19.40
C GLY A 274 2.52 -1.61 -18.02
N ILE A 275 2.35 -0.70 -17.05
CA ILE A 275 2.70 -0.90 -15.64
C ILE A 275 1.46 -1.29 -14.84
N GLY A 276 0.37 -0.56 -15.03
CA GLY A 276 -0.86 -0.70 -14.25
C GLY A 276 -1.57 -2.03 -14.50
N ILE A 277 -1.75 -2.46 -15.75
CA ILE A 277 -2.47 -3.71 -16.05
C ILE A 277 -1.80 -4.94 -15.41
N PRO A 278 -0.48 -5.19 -15.58
CA PRO A 278 0.16 -6.31 -14.88
C PRO A 278 0.07 -6.21 -13.35
N ALA A 279 0.15 -5.01 -12.81
CA ALA A 279 -0.02 -4.79 -11.38
C ALA A 279 -1.47 -5.02 -10.91
N SER A 280 -2.48 -4.71 -11.75
CA SER A 280 -3.89 -5.00 -11.47
C SER A 280 -4.12 -6.51 -11.44
N ILE A 281 -3.63 -7.24 -12.44
CA ILE A 281 -3.73 -8.70 -12.51
C ILE A 281 -3.08 -9.32 -11.26
N GLU A 282 -1.88 -8.86 -10.91
CA GLU A 282 -1.20 -9.29 -9.67
C GLU A 282 -2.08 -9.06 -8.44
N SER A 283 -2.64 -7.85 -8.28
CA SER A 283 -3.45 -7.50 -7.12
C SER A 283 -4.74 -8.32 -7.02
N VAL A 284 -5.46 -8.48 -8.13
CA VAL A 284 -6.72 -9.26 -8.16
C VAL A 284 -6.46 -10.72 -7.84
N LEU A 285 -5.48 -11.34 -8.51
CA LEU A 285 -5.14 -12.74 -8.27
C LEU A 285 -4.56 -12.98 -6.88
N PHE A 286 -3.79 -12.03 -6.36
CA PHE A 286 -3.25 -12.13 -5.01
C PHE A 286 -4.35 -12.04 -3.94
N ASN A 287 -5.31 -11.13 -4.09
CA ASN A 287 -6.46 -11.03 -3.18
C ASN A 287 -7.40 -12.23 -3.32
N GLY A 288 -7.60 -12.76 -4.54
CA GLY A 288 -8.33 -14.02 -4.76
C GLY A 288 -7.71 -15.20 -4.02
N GLY A 289 -6.38 -15.34 -4.08
CA GLY A 289 -5.65 -16.37 -3.31
C GLY A 289 -5.79 -16.19 -1.79
N LYS A 290 -5.81 -14.95 -1.30
CA LYS A 290 -6.10 -14.67 0.13
C LYS A 290 -7.50 -15.12 0.53
N LEU A 291 -8.50 -14.84 -0.31
CA LEU A 291 -9.87 -15.29 -0.05
C LEU A 291 -9.95 -16.82 0.05
N LEU A 292 -9.30 -17.55 -0.86
CA LEU A 292 -9.24 -19.01 -0.79
C LEU A 292 -8.58 -19.50 0.52
N THR A 293 -7.46 -18.88 0.94
CA THR A 293 -6.83 -19.27 2.21
C THR A 293 -7.70 -18.94 3.42
N GLN A 294 -8.51 -17.87 3.35
CA GLN A 294 -9.53 -17.58 4.37
C GLN A 294 -10.66 -18.61 4.40
N MET A 295 -11.10 -19.10 3.22
CA MET A 295 -12.10 -20.17 3.15
C MET A 295 -11.56 -21.47 3.77
N PHE A 296 -10.29 -21.80 3.62
CA PHE A 296 -9.70 -22.96 4.31
C PHE A 296 -9.80 -22.80 5.84
N VAL A 297 -9.45 -21.63 6.35
CA VAL A 297 -9.56 -21.33 7.79
C VAL A 297 -11.01 -21.36 8.27
N ALA A 298 -11.94 -20.82 7.47
CA ALA A 298 -13.36 -20.83 7.80
C ALA A 298 -13.94 -22.24 7.92
N GLY A 299 -13.47 -23.20 7.11
CA GLY A 299 -13.83 -24.60 7.19
C GLY A 299 -13.31 -25.34 8.42
N MET A 300 -12.38 -24.75 9.19
CA MET A 300 -11.78 -25.36 10.38
C MET A 300 -12.55 -25.04 11.70
N GLY A 301 -13.51 -24.12 11.67
CA GLY A 301 -14.32 -23.77 12.82
C GLY A 301 -14.17 -22.33 13.30
N THR A 302 -15.09 -21.89 14.18
CA THR A 302 -15.21 -20.49 14.61
C THR A 302 -14.01 -19.99 15.42
N ASN A 303 -13.42 -20.81 16.28
CA ASN A 303 -12.25 -20.43 17.08
C ASN A 303 -11.04 -20.18 16.17
N VAL A 304 -10.86 -21.02 15.14
CA VAL A 304 -9.77 -20.90 14.18
C VAL A 304 -9.91 -19.64 13.33
N ILE A 305 -11.14 -19.23 13.01
CA ILE A 305 -11.41 -17.93 12.35
C ILE A 305 -10.94 -16.78 13.25
N ALA A 306 -11.26 -16.84 14.56
CA ALA A 306 -10.84 -15.84 15.51
C ALA A 306 -9.32 -15.76 15.65
N ASP A 307 -8.63 -16.92 15.79
CA ASP A 307 -7.17 -17.04 15.80
C ASP A 307 -6.54 -16.31 14.64
N ASN A 308 -7.01 -16.65 13.43
CA ASN A 308 -6.50 -16.09 12.18
C ASN A 308 -6.76 -14.59 12.09
N PHE A 309 -7.96 -14.14 12.44
CA PHE A 309 -8.35 -12.72 12.39
C PHE A 309 -7.49 -11.86 13.33
N ILE A 310 -7.31 -12.30 14.58
CA ILE A 310 -6.52 -11.58 15.58
C ILE A 310 -5.05 -11.52 15.14
N ALA A 311 -4.48 -12.66 14.76
CA ALA A 311 -3.09 -12.72 14.33
C ALA A 311 -2.82 -11.88 13.08
N PHE A 312 -3.73 -11.90 12.07
CA PHE A 312 -3.62 -11.05 10.89
C PHE A 312 -3.77 -9.57 11.19
N SER A 313 -4.65 -9.18 12.12
CA SER A 313 -4.82 -7.78 12.53
C SER A 313 -3.54 -7.20 13.11
N VAL A 314 -2.88 -7.95 13.99
CA VAL A 314 -1.59 -7.55 14.57
C VAL A 314 -0.49 -7.55 13.50
N ALA A 315 -0.41 -8.59 12.65
CA ALA A 315 0.56 -8.67 11.57
C ALA A 315 0.41 -7.52 10.56
N ALA A 316 -0.83 -7.09 10.26
CA ALA A 316 -1.09 -5.96 9.38
C ALA A 316 -0.48 -4.66 9.91
N LEU A 317 -0.60 -4.41 11.22
CA LEU A 317 0.04 -3.24 11.87
C LEU A 317 1.57 -3.30 11.78
N ILE A 318 2.16 -4.48 12.02
CA ILE A 318 3.61 -4.69 11.91
C ILE A 318 4.10 -4.40 10.47
N ASN A 319 3.30 -4.73 9.46
CA ASN A 319 3.66 -4.58 8.05
C ASN A 319 3.51 -3.16 7.49
N LEU A 320 2.81 -2.25 8.17
CA LEU A 320 2.57 -0.87 7.69
C LEU A 320 3.85 -0.10 7.32
N PRO A 321 4.92 -0.09 8.15
CA PRO A 321 6.16 0.60 7.78
C PRO A 321 6.80 0.00 6.52
N GLY A 322 6.72 -1.32 6.33
CA GLY A 322 7.24 -2.00 5.15
C GLY A 322 6.51 -1.60 3.86
N ASN A 323 5.18 -1.48 3.92
CA ASN A 323 4.38 -0.99 2.79
C ASN A 323 4.75 0.45 2.40
N ALA A 324 4.97 1.31 3.38
CA ALA A 324 5.40 2.69 3.15
C ALA A 324 6.80 2.77 2.54
N LEU A 325 7.74 1.97 3.04
CA LEU A 325 9.10 1.88 2.50
C LEU A 325 9.12 1.28 1.07
N GLY A 326 8.25 0.31 0.79
CA GLY A 326 8.03 -0.21 -0.55
C GLY A 326 7.58 0.87 -1.53
N SER A 327 6.56 1.64 -1.16
CA SER A 327 6.04 2.75 -1.98
C SER A 327 7.10 3.83 -2.20
N ALA A 328 7.83 4.22 -1.15
CA ALA A 328 8.95 5.16 -1.28
C ALA A 328 10.05 4.63 -2.21
N SER A 329 10.34 3.31 -2.14
CA SER A 329 11.29 2.63 -3.03
C SER A 329 10.88 2.74 -4.50
N THR A 330 9.59 2.57 -4.81
CA THR A 330 9.06 2.74 -6.18
C THR A 330 9.36 4.13 -6.73
N ILE A 331 9.05 5.17 -5.94
CA ILE A 331 9.23 6.58 -6.33
C ILE A 331 10.71 6.91 -6.56
N ILE A 332 11.56 6.54 -5.59
CA ILE A 332 13.00 6.83 -5.63
C ILE A 332 13.65 6.11 -6.81
N THR A 333 13.35 4.83 -7.00
CA THR A 333 13.88 4.02 -8.11
C THR A 333 13.48 4.62 -9.46
N GLY A 334 12.19 4.93 -9.65
CA GLY A 334 11.70 5.55 -10.88
C GLY A 334 12.41 6.88 -11.19
N LYS A 335 12.54 7.75 -10.18
CA LYS A 335 13.22 9.04 -10.32
C LYS A 335 14.70 8.89 -10.67
N ARG A 336 15.43 8.00 -9.98
CA ARG A 336 16.87 7.78 -10.23
C ARG A 336 17.15 7.17 -11.60
N LEU A 337 16.32 6.23 -12.03
CA LEU A 337 16.44 5.68 -13.38
C LEU A 337 16.10 6.72 -14.45
N GLY A 338 15.16 7.63 -14.17
CA GLY A 338 14.89 8.77 -15.04
C GLY A 338 16.09 9.71 -15.19
N THR A 339 16.88 9.93 -14.14
CA THR A 339 18.11 10.75 -14.21
C THR A 339 19.28 10.01 -14.83
N GLY A 340 19.16 8.75 -15.21
CA GLY A 340 20.26 7.92 -15.73
C GLY A 340 21.22 7.39 -14.65
N GLN A 341 20.94 7.64 -13.37
CA GLN A 341 21.79 7.24 -12.23
C GLN A 341 21.56 5.78 -11.83
N ILE A 342 21.78 4.82 -12.74
CA ILE A 342 21.44 3.40 -12.58
C ILE A 342 22.12 2.79 -11.35
N GLY A 343 23.43 3.02 -11.17
CA GLY A 343 24.16 2.49 -10.01
C GLY A 343 23.69 3.08 -8.67
N GLN A 344 23.17 4.31 -8.66
CA GLN A 344 22.55 4.87 -7.45
C GLN A 344 21.18 4.25 -7.19
N ALA A 345 20.38 4.00 -8.23
CA ALA A 345 19.09 3.31 -8.08
C ALA A 345 19.28 1.91 -7.46
N GLU A 346 20.27 1.14 -7.93
CA GLU A 346 20.59 -0.17 -7.36
C GLU A 346 21.02 -0.07 -5.90
N ARG A 347 21.97 0.83 -5.60
CA ARG A 347 22.41 1.03 -4.21
C ARG A 347 21.28 1.44 -3.30
N GLN A 348 20.42 2.36 -3.74
CA GLN A 348 19.29 2.83 -2.93
C GLN A 348 18.26 1.74 -2.69
N LEU A 349 17.90 0.95 -3.71
CA LEU A 349 16.98 -0.19 -3.52
C LEU A 349 17.54 -1.20 -2.52
N ARG A 350 18.83 -1.53 -2.62
CA ARG A 350 19.51 -2.42 -1.67
C ARG A 350 19.50 -1.86 -0.23
N HIS A 351 19.64 -0.55 -0.08
CA HIS A 351 19.60 0.10 1.24
C HIS A 351 18.19 0.09 1.82
N VAL A 352 17.16 0.45 1.02
CA VAL A 352 15.76 0.42 1.47
C VAL A 352 15.39 -1.02 1.87
N PHE A 353 15.82 -2.01 1.12
CA PHE A 353 15.61 -3.42 1.43
C PHE A 353 16.18 -3.79 2.80
N TRP A 354 17.48 -3.57 3.03
CA TRP A 354 18.10 -3.92 4.31
C TRP A 354 17.55 -3.11 5.48
N MET A 355 17.27 -1.84 5.28
CA MET A 355 16.63 -1.00 6.27
C MET A 355 15.25 -1.53 6.64
N SER A 356 14.43 -1.87 5.64
CA SER A 356 13.11 -2.46 5.85
C SER A 356 13.19 -3.78 6.60
N THR A 357 14.15 -4.64 6.24
CA THR A 357 14.40 -5.91 6.93
C THR A 357 14.70 -5.67 8.41
N ILE A 358 15.62 -4.74 8.72
CA ILE A 358 16.01 -4.45 10.12
C ILE A 358 14.82 -3.87 10.90
N VAL A 359 14.14 -2.86 10.33
CA VAL A 359 13.03 -2.18 11.01
C VAL A 359 11.87 -3.13 11.28
N LEU A 360 11.45 -3.90 10.27
CA LEU A 360 10.33 -4.83 10.41
C LEU A 360 10.64 -5.98 11.35
N THR A 361 11.87 -6.53 11.27
CA THR A 361 12.32 -7.57 12.19
C THR A 361 12.35 -7.04 13.62
N ALA A 362 12.90 -5.84 13.85
CA ALA A 362 12.93 -5.24 15.18
C ALA A 362 11.52 -5.00 15.75
N ILE A 363 10.58 -4.52 14.92
CA ILE A 363 9.18 -4.35 15.34
C ILE A 363 8.54 -5.71 15.65
N ALA A 364 8.67 -6.69 14.78
CA ALA A 364 8.05 -8.00 14.95
C ALA A 364 8.60 -8.74 16.18
N TRP A 365 9.92 -8.76 16.37
CA TRP A 365 10.54 -9.34 17.57
C TRP A 365 10.25 -8.54 18.84
N GLY A 366 10.11 -7.22 18.74
CA GLY A 366 9.68 -6.37 19.84
C GLY A 366 8.23 -6.56 20.26
N THR A 367 7.35 -6.91 19.31
CA THR A 367 5.91 -7.15 19.58
C THR A 367 5.59 -8.59 19.96
N ALA A 368 6.39 -9.58 19.52
CA ALA A 368 6.14 -10.99 19.77
C ALA A 368 6.02 -11.36 21.28
N PRO A 369 6.85 -10.84 22.20
CA PRO A 369 6.68 -11.08 23.64
C PRO A 369 5.33 -10.62 24.20
N PHE A 370 4.73 -9.60 23.57
CA PHE A 370 3.44 -9.03 23.96
C PHE A 370 2.25 -9.67 23.22
N ALA A 371 2.47 -10.76 22.47
CA ALA A 371 1.44 -11.42 21.67
C ALA A 371 0.20 -11.82 22.52
N GLY A 372 0.43 -12.31 23.74
CA GLY A 372 -0.65 -12.62 24.67
C GLY A 372 -1.46 -11.42 25.12
N LEU A 373 -0.79 -10.26 25.31
CA LEU A 373 -1.48 -9.00 25.62
C LEU A 373 -2.34 -8.55 24.44
N PHE A 374 -1.81 -8.57 23.21
CA PHE A 374 -2.59 -8.25 22.02
C PHE A 374 -3.81 -9.16 21.85
N ALA A 375 -3.64 -10.48 22.05
CA ALA A 375 -4.75 -11.41 21.99
C ALA A 375 -5.81 -11.11 23.06
N SER A 376 -5.41 -10.70 24.27
CA SER A 376 -6.34 -10.42 25.37
C SER A 376 -7.22 -9.19 25.14
N PHE A 377 -6.88 -8.28 24.21
CA PHE A 377 -7.76 -7.19 23.79
C PHE A 377 -8.95 -7.68 22.96
N TYR A 378 -8.85 -8.85 22.33
CA TYR A 378 -9.86 -9.38 21.42
C TYR A 378 -10.70 -10.50 22.06
N THR A 379 -10.08 -11.34 22.90
CA THR A 379 -10.74 -12.51 23.48
C THR A 379 -10.27 -12.80 24.89
N GLN A 380 -11.12 -13.49 25.67
CA GLN A 380 -10.77 -14.04 26.97
C GLN A 380 -10.45 -15.55 26.89
N GLU A 381 -10.74 -16.20 25.77
CA GLU A 381 -10.52 -17.64 25.58
C GLU A 381 -9.03 -17.97 25.54
N GLN A 382 -8.59 -18.89 26.41
CA GLN A 382 -7.17 -19.20 26.58
C GLN A 382 -6.60 -19.96 25.39
N ASP A 383 -7.39 -20.86 24.80
CA ASP A 383 -6.98 -21.67 23.64
C ASP A 383 -6.67 -20.77 22.44
N VAL A 384 -7.54 -19.77 22.17
CA VAL A 384 -7.35 -18.77 21.11
C VAL A 384 -6.08 -17.96 21.38
N LYS A 385 -5.85 -17.53 22.64
CA LYS A 385 -4.64 -16.76 22.98
C LYS A 385 -3.36 -17.55 22.72
N GLU A 386 -3.32 -18.85 23.02
CA GLU A 386 -2.13 -19.68 22.80
C GLU A 386 -1.83 -19.84 21.30
N VAL A 387 -2.83 -20.11 20.49
CA VAL A 387 -2.66 -20.20 19.03
C VAL A 387 -2.18 -18.87 18.45
N VAL A 388 -2.79 -17.74 18.83
CA VAL A 388 -2.36 -16.41 18.38
C VAL A 388 -0.92 -16.10 18.77
N LYS A 389 -0.49 -16.49 19.98
CA LYS A 389 0.93 -16.37 20.38
C LYS A 389 1.86 -17.14 19.42
N VAL A 390 1.53 -18.40 19.12
CA VAL A 390 2.32 -19.23 18.18
C VAL A 390 2.38 -18.54 16.81
N LEU A 391 1.26 -18.09 16.26
CA LEU A 391 1.21 -17.43 14.97
C LEU A 391 2.05 -16.14 14.92
N LEU A 392 2.02 -15.32 15.98
CA LEU A 392 2.79 -14.08 16.03
C LEU A 392 4.30 -14.33 16.24
N TRP A 393 4.69 -15.36 16.99
CA TRP A 393 6.09 -15.76 17.08
C TRP A 393 6.62 -16.32 15.76
N LEU A 394 5.84 -17.13 15.05
CA LEU A 394 6.17 -17.58 13.70
C LEU A 394 6.28 -16.38 12.74
N ASN A 395 5.34 -15.44 12.80
CA ASN A 395 5.41 -14.20 12.01
C ASN A 395 6.71 -13.43 12.28
N ALA A 396 7.12 -13.30 13.54
CA ALA A 396 8.38 -12.64 13.90
C ALA A 396 9.60 -13.37 13.36
N ALA A 397 9.62 -14.71 13.42
CA ALA A 397 10.70 -15.55 12.90
C ALA A 397 10.88 -15.38 11.38
N PHE A 398 9.79 -15.30 10.62
CA PHE A 398 9.81 -15.15 9.15
C PHE A 398 9.83 -13.70 8.66
N MET A 399 9.72 -12.72 9.55
CA MET A 399 9.71 -11.30 9.18
C MET A 399 10.96 -10.83 8.40
N PRO A 400 12.19 -11.32 8.67
CA PRO A 400 13.36 -10.96 7.88
C PRO A 400 13.19 -11.24 6.37
N ILE A 401 12.42 -12.26 6.01
CA ILE A 401 12.17 -12.66 4.62
C ILE A 401 11.08 -11.78 3.98
N TRP A 402 10.16 -11.27 4.78
CA TRP A 402 9.03 -10.46 4.28
C TRP A 402 9.48 -9.26 3.46
N ALA A 403 10.52 -8.54 3.89
CA ALA A 403 11.03 -7.37 3.17
C ALA A 403 11.51 -7.73 1.75
N ALA A 404 12.13 -8.91 1.55
CA ALA A 404 12.51 -9.37 0.22
C ALA A 404 11.28 -9.65 -0.66
N ALA A 405 10.23 -10.24 -0.08
CA ALA A 405 9.01 -10.58 -0.80
C ALA A 405 8.12 -9.38 -1.14
N TRP A 406 8.26 -8.24 -0.45
CA TRP A 406 7.35 -7.10 -0.57
C TRP A 406 8.01 -5.79 -1.01
N VAL A 407 9.18 -5.46 -0.44
CA VAL A 407 9.87 -4.19 -0.73
C VAL A 407 10.65 -4.25 -2.04
N LEU A 408 11.30 -5.38 -2.35
CA LEU A 408 12.04 -5.52 -3.61
C LEU A 408 11.16 -5.41 -4.86
N PRO A 409 10.01 -6.12 -4.94
CA PRO A 409 9.13 -5.98 -6.11
C PRO A 409 8.59 -4.56 -6.27
N SER A 410 8.39 -3.81 -5.19
CA SER A 410 8.01 -2.40 -5.26
C SER A 410 9.08 -1.56 -5.97
N GLY A 411 10.36 -1.76 -5.66
CA GLY A 411 11.47 -1.15 -6.37
C GLY A 411 11.55 -1.57 -7.85
N PHE A 412 11.29 -2.84 -8.16
CA PHE A 412 11.26 -3.34 -9.54
C PHE A 412 10.11 -2.73 -10.35
N LYS A 413 8.93 -2.54 -9.72
CA LYS A 413 7.81 -1.81 -10.32
C LYS A 413 8.24 -0.37 -10.66
N GLY A 414 9.01 0.29 -9.79
CA GLY A 414 9.62 1.59 -10.06
C GLY A 414 10.60 1.58 -11.26
N ALA A 415 11.26 0.46 -11.51
CA ALA A 415 12.09 0.23 -12.69
C ALA A 415 11.32 -0.27 -13.91
N ARG A 416 9.99 -0.37 -13.84
CA ARG A 416 9.10 -0.89 -14.89
C ARG A 416 9.25 -2.40 -15.17
N ASP A 417 9.85 -3.15 -14.26
CA ASP A 417 9.97 -4.61 -14.32
C ASP A 417 8.76 -5.29 -13.62
N VAL A 418 7.56 -4.86 -14.02
CA VAL A 418 6.29 -5.24 -13.37
C VAL A 418 5.89 -6.67 -13.71
N ARG A 419 6.14 -7.10 -14.96
CA ARG A 419 5.75 -8.45 -15.41
C ARG A 419 6.43 -9.55 -14.61
N PHE A 420 7.74 -9.37 -14.32
CA PHE A 420 8.45 -10.33 -13.48
C PHE A 420 7.87 -10.35 -12.05
N ALA A 421 7.60 -9.18 -11.46
CA ALA A 421 6.98 -9.08 -10.15
C ALA A 421 5.61 -9.80 -10.12
N MET A 422 4.77 -9.58 -11.13
CA MET A 422 3.48 -10.24 -11.29
C MET A 422 3.61 -11.78 -11.31
N TRP A 423 4.46 -12.33 -12.20
CA TRP A 423 4.60 -13.78 -12.32
C TRP A 423 5.13 -14.44 -11.05
N VAL A 424 6.11 -13.84 -10.40
CA VAL A 424 6.65 -14.36 -9.13
C VAL A 424 5.62 -14.27 -8.01
N SER A 425 4.83 -13.17 -7.95
CA SER A 425 3.75 -13.05 -6.96
C SER A 425 2.63 -14.08 -7.19
N MET A 426 2.30 -14.37 -8.45
CA MET A 426 1.33 -15.41 -8.78
C MET A 426 1.85 -16.80 -8.39
N LEU A 427 3.09 -17.13 -8.75
CA LEU A 427 3.71 -18.40 -8.39
C LEU A 427 3.73 -18.59 -6.86
N GLY A 428 4.12 -17.57 -6.11
CA GLY A 428 4.15 -17.63 -4.66
C GLY A 428 2.75 -17.82 -4.06
N MET A 429 1.78 -16.99 -4.49
CA MET A 429 0.41 -17.06 -3.96
C MET A 429 -0.27 -18.39 -4.29
N TRP A 430 -0.32 -18.76 -5.58
CA TRP A 430 -1.08 -19.92 -6.03
C TRP A 430 -0.30 -21.22 -5.90
N GLY A 431 1.00 -21.24 -6.29
CA GLY A 431 1.84 -22.44 -6.23
C GLY A 431 2.32 -22.79 -4.82
N CYS A 432 2.60 -21.80 -3.99
CA CYS A 432 3.11 -22.04 -2.64
C CYS A 432 2.03 -21.85 -1.58
N ARG A 433 1.48 -20.63 -1.44
CA ARG A 433 0.59 -20.31 -0.31
C ARG A 433 -0.73 -21.09 -0.35
N VAL A 434 -1.42 -21.15 -1.49
CA VAL A 434 -2.69 -21.87 -1.60
C VAL A 434 -2.44 -23.37 -1.52
N VAL A 435 -1.52 -23.91 -2.32
CA VAL A 435 -1.25 -25.36 -2.36
C VAL A 435 -0.67 -25.85 -1.03
N ALA A 436 0.40 -25.23 -0.52
CA ALA A 436 0.98 -25.66 0.73
C ALA A 436 0.07 -25.37 1.93
N GLY A 437 -0.66 -24.25 1.92
CA GLY A 437 -1.62 -23.93 2.97
C GLY A 437 -2.76 -24.95 3.05
N TYR A 438 -3.27 -25.42 1.92
CA TYR A 438 -4.25 -26.51 1.86
C TYR A 438 -3.64 -27.82 2.36
N THR A 439 -2.49 -28.20 1.82
CA THR A 439 -1.83 -29.48 2.14
C THR A 439 -1.45 -29.55 3.63
N LEU A 440 -0.77 -28.51 4.14
CA LEU A 440 -0.33 -28.49 5.54
C LEU A 440 -1.50 -28.28 6.51
N GLY A 441 -2.41 -27.34 6.16
CA GLY A 441 -3.52 -26.96 7.03
C GLY A 441 -4.62 -28.01 7.11
N ILE A 442 -5.04 -28.56 5.96
CA ILE A 442 -6.20 -29.45 5.86
C ILE A 442 -5.76 -30.89 5.76
N VAL A 443 -4.94 -31.26 4.73
CA VAL A 443 -4.59 -32.67 4.48
C VAL A 443 -3.75 -33.27 5.61
N LEU A 444 -2.75 -32.53 6.10
CA LEU A 444 -1.88 -32.95 7.21
C LEU A 444 -2.44 -32.58 8.61
N GLY A 445 -3.59 -31.92 8.68
CA GLY A 445 -4.29 -31.63 9.93
C GLY A 445 -3.59 -30.61 10.85
N MET A 446 -2.64 -29.79 10.33
CA MET A 446 -1.93 -28.77 11.13
C MET A 446 -2.78 -27.54 11.44
N GLY A 447 -4.03 -27.47 10.97
CA GLY A 447 -4.95 -26.36 11.21
C GLY A 447 -4.43 -25.02 10.68
N VAL A 448 -4.74 -23.94 11.39
CA VAL A 448 -4.34 -22.58 11.00
C VAL A 448 -2.83 -22.40 10.93
N VAL A 449 -2.06 -23.09 11.76
CA VAL A 449 -0.60 -23.03 11.73
C VAL A 449 -0.08 -23.53 10.38
N GLY A 450 -0.64 -24.63 9.84
CA GLY A 450 -0.31 -25.14 8.51
C GLY A 450 -0.60 -24.14 7.39
N VAL A 451 -1.72 -23.43 7.47
CA VAL A 451 -2.07 -22.37 6.50
C VAL A 451 -1.05 -21.22 6.57
N TRP A 452 -0.63 -20.82 7.75
CA TRP A 452 0.39 -19.78 7.95
C TRP A 452 1.77 -20.23 7.46
N LEU A 453 2.14 -21.50 7.67
CA LEU A 453 3.38 -22.05 7.10
C LEU A 453 3.38 -22.00 5.57
N GLY A 454 2.25 -22.27 4.92
CA GLY A 454 2.08 -22.05 3.49
C GLY A 454 2.30 -20.58 3.08
N MET A 455 1.85 -19.62 3.88
CA MET A 455 2.12 -18.20 3.69
C MET A 455 3.62 -17.87 3.84
N PHE A 456 4.31 -18.43 4.81
CA PHE A 456 5.74 -18.20 5.01
C PHE A 456 6.57 -18.83 3.90
N LEU A 457 6.15 -19.99 3.38
CA LEU A 457 6.76 -20.60 2.19
C LEU A 457 6.64 -19.68 0.96
N ASP A 458 5.47 -19.08 0.75
CA ASP A 458 5.28 -18.05 -0.28
C ASP A 458 6.27 -16.89 -0.10
N TRP A 459 6.45 -16.38 1.12
CA TRP A 459 7.43 -15.32 1.37
C TRP A 459 8.86 -15.76 1.06
N ALA A 460 9.22 -16.98 1.44
CA ALA A 460 10.55 -17.53 1.20
C ALA A 460 10.85 -17.66 -0.29
N VAL A 461 9.94 -18.26 -1.05
CA VAL A 461 10.10 -18.47 -2.50
C VAL A 461 10.14 -17.14 -3.24
N ARG A 462 9.16 -16.23 -2.99
CA ARG A 462 9.17 -14.90 -3.59
C ARG A 462 10.39 -14.10 -3.18
N GLY A 463 10.72 -14.10 -1.90
CA GLY A 463 11.90 -13.40 -1.38
C GLY A 463 13.18 -13.86 -2.04
N ALA A 464 13.39 -15.16 -2.20
CA ALA A 464 14.55 -15.75 -2.87
C ALA A 464 14.61 -15.34 -4.35
N LEU A 465 13.50 -15.43 -5.08
CA LEU A 465 13.42 -15.05 -6.50
C LEU A 465 13.65 -13.54 -6.71
N PHE A 466 13.09 -12.69 -5.87
CA PHE A 466 13.29 -11.25 -5.95
C PHE A 466 14.72 -10.85 -5.54
N TYR A 467 15.28 -11.49 -4.51
CA TYR A 467 16.67 -11.26 -4.13
C TYR A 467 17.64 -11.69 -5.22
N TRP A 468 17.42 -12.87 -5.84
CA TRP A 468 18.17 -13.30 -7.01
C TRP A 468 18.08 -12.29 -8.16
N ARG A 469 16.88 -11.75 -8.43
CA ARG A 469 16.65 -10.73 -9.46
C ARG A 469 17.43 -9.45 -9.17
N LEU A 470 17.49 -9.06 -7.89
CA LEU A 470 18.27 -7.91 -7.44
C LEU A 470 19.78 -8.11 -7.69
N VAL A 471 20.32 -9.24 -7.22
CA VAL A 471 21.76 -9.53 -7.30
C VAL A 471 22.22 -9.73 -8.74
N SER A 472 21.43 -10.41 -9.57
CA SER A 472 21.72 -10.62 -10.98
C SER A 472 21.64 -9.33 -11.82
N GLY A 473 21.09 -8.24 -11.29
CA GLY A 473 20.88 -6.99 -12.01
C GLY A 473 19.90 -7.07 -13.18
N ARG A 474 19.21 -8.21 -13.35
CA ARG A 474 18.27 -8.43 -14.47
C ARG A 474 17.04 -7.52 -14.43
N TRP A 475 16.68 -6.95 -13.28
CA TRP A 475 15.59 -5.97 -13.14
C TRP A 475 15.86 -4.64 -13.85
N LEU A 476 17.13 -4.38 -14.24
CA LEU A 476 17.60 -3.21 -14.98
C LEU A 476 17.75 -3.48 -16.49
N TRP A 477 17.19 -4.57 -17.02
CA TRP A 477 17.39 -4.99 -18.42
C TRP A 477 16.98 -3.94 -19.47
N ARG A 478 16.10 -3.02 -19.11
CA ARG A 478 15.67 -1.89 -19.97
C ARG A 478 16.66 -0.72 -20.01
N TYR A 479 17.68 -0.75 -19.16
CA TYR A 479 18.62 0.35 -19.00
C TYR A 479 20.02 -0.09 -19.44
N PRO A 480 20.80 0.81 -20.07
CA PRO A 480 22.15 0.44 -20.49
C PRO A 480 22.98 0.00 -19.28
N ARG A 481 23.66 -1.13 -19.41
CA ARG A 481 24.57 -1.60 -18.36
C ARG A 481 25.71 -0.61 -18.21
N VAL A 482 25.77 0.08 -17.10
CA VAL A 482 26.99 0.77 -16.69
C VAL A 482 28.02 -0.32 -16.42
N LYS A 483 29.18 -0.30 -17.13
CA LYS A 483 30.30 -1.16 -16.77
C LYS A 483 30.57 -0.93 -15.29
N ARG A 484 30.57 -2.00 -14.50
CA ARG A 484 30.98 -1.95 -13.10
C ARG A 484 32.48 -1.64 -13.12
N GLU A 485 32.84 -0.37 -12.83
CA GLU A 485 34.18 -0.01 -12.44
C GLU A 485 34.49 -0.49 -11.03
#